data_4dfecd4bd2f78d60cb156daf0db9fdc1
#
_entry.id   4dfecd4bd2f78d60cb156daf0db9fdc1
#
_cell.length_a   1.000
_cell.length_b   1.000
_cell.length_c   1.000
_cell.angle_alpha   90.00
_cell.angle_beta   90.00
_cell.angle_gamma   90.00
#
_symmetry.space_group_name_H-M   'P 1'
#
loop_
_entity.id
_entity.type
_entity.pdbx_description
1 polymer ?
#
loop_
_entity_poly.entity_id
_entity_poly.type
_entity_poly.pdbx_seq_one_letter_code
_entity_poly.pdbx_strand_id
1 'polypeptide(L)'
;MVIKRKLCLLIVAIVAAFGIQAQDVNIKTNLIPDAALSPNLGIEVGLAPHWSVDLTGQLNLWTINDHKWKHWYVQPEARYWFCEYFAKHFVGLHLMGGQYNFGNLKNNIHFLGTDLRPLTDHRFQGWAVGGGIAYGYSFLLNRHLNLELEIGVGYLYTWFKEYECKECGKEIRKSHHNYYGPTKAAINLVYVF
;
A
#
# COMPACT_ATOMS: atom_id res chain seq x y z
N MET A 1 -22.52 -0.48 -19.76
CA MET A 1 -22.29 -1.91 -19.51
C MET A 1 -21.24 -2.54 -20.46
N VAL A 2 -21.22 -2.18 -21.74
CA VAL A 2 -20.32 -2.73 -22.77
C VAL A 2 -18.83 -2.40 -22.52
N ILE A 3 -18.50 -1.19 -22.06
CA ILE A 3 -17.10 -0.76 -21.82
C ILE A 3 -16.46 -1.55 -20.68
N LYS A 4 -17.18 -1.79 -19.57
CA LYS A 4 -16.68 -2.59 -18.45
C LYS A 4 -16.39 -4.04 -18.86
N ARG A 5 -17.24 -4.62 -19.71
CA ARG A 5 -17.07 -5.99 -20.22
C ARG A 5 -15.85 -6.08 -21.19
N LYS A 6 -15.64 -5.08 -22.04
CA LYS A 6 -14.47 -5.02 -22.93
C LYS A 6 -13.16 -4.84 -22.13
N LEU A 7 -13.18 -4.00 -21.07
CA LEU A 7 -12.01 -3.82 -20.20
C LEU A 7 -11.67 -5.10 -19.44
N CYS A 8 -12.66 -5.82 -18.94
CA CYS A 8 -12.46 -7.09 -18.25
C CYS A 8 -11.89 -8.17 -19.19
N LEU A 9 -12.39 -8.24 -20.43
CA LEU A 9 -11.87 -9.15 -21.45
C LEU A 9 -10.44 -8.80 -21.88
N LEU A 10 -10.11 -7.51 -21.95
CA LEU A 10 -8.76 -7.06 -22.26
C LEU A 10 -7.76 -7.47 -21.14
N ILE A 11 -8.15 -7.29 -19.88
CA ILE A 11 -7.33 -7.71 -18.73
C ILE A 11 -7.13 -9.22 -18.74
N VAL A 12 -8.18 -10.01 -18.96
CA VAL A 12 -8.09 -11.47 -19.05
C VAL A 12 -7.20 -11.91 -20.23
N ALA A 13 -7.32 -11.25 -21.38
CA ALA A 13 -6.49 -11.55 -22.55
C ALA A 13 -5.01 -11.20 -22.33
N ILE A 14 -4.72 -10.10 -21.63
CA ILE A 14 -3.35 -9.71 -21.24
C ILE A 14 -2.76 -10.75 -20.29
N VAL A 15 -3.48 -11.16 -19.25
CA VAL A 15 -3.03 -12.18 -18.30
C VAL A 15 -2.79 -13.53 -19.01
N ALA A 16 -3.67 -13.92 -19.92
CA ALA A 16 -3.52 -15.16 -20.70
C ALA A 16 -2.34 -15.12 -21.71
N ALA A 17 -1.97 -13.93 -22.20
CA ALA A 17 -0.89 -13.78 -23.19
C ALA A 17 0.51 -13.96 -22.57
N PHE A 18 0.66 -13.81 -21.26
CA PHE A 18 1.96 -13.94 -20.58
C PHE A 18 2.36 -15.39 -20.26
N GLY A 19 1.51 -16.39 -20.53
CA GLY A 19 1.85 -17.79 -20.29
C GLY A 19 2.27 -18.08 -18.84
N ILE A 20 1.66 -17.37 -17.87
CA ILE A 20 2.00 -17.45 -16.45
C ILE A 20 1.81 -18.88 -15.95
N GLN A 21 2.89 -19.49 -15.50
CA GLN A 21 2.83 -20.75 -14.78
C GLN A 21 2.50 -20.48 -13.30
N ALA A 22 1.90 -21.44 -12.61
CA ALA A 22 1.54 -21.26 -11.20
C ALA A 22 2.76 -20.93 -10.31
N GLN A 23 3.94 -21.40 -10.69
CA GLN A 23 5.20 -21.13 -9.97
C GLN A 23 5.69 -19.69 -10.07
N ASP A 24 5.14 -18.92 -11.02
CA ASP A 24 5.49 -17.50 -11.22
C ASP A 24 4.59 -16.56 -10.41
N VAL A 25 3.77 -17.07 -9.50
CA VAL A 25 2.80 -16.29 -8.73
C VAL A 25 3.05 -16.48 -7.24
N ASN A 26 2.99 -15.41 -6.49
CA ASN A 26 2.90 -15.47 -5.04
C ASN A 26 1.74 -14.62 -4.50
N ILE A 27 1.31 -14.96 -3.29
CA ILE A 27 0.42 -14.13 -2.47
C ILE A 27 1.14 -13.76 -1.19
N LYS A 28 0.85 -12.56 -0.69
CA LYS A 28 1.53 -12.04 0.50
C LYS A 28 0.60 -11.21 1.38
N THR A 29 0.96 -11.16 2.66
CA THR A 29 0.38 -10.21 3.62
C THR A 29 1.49 -9.50 4.37
N ASN A 30 1.30 -8.22 4.67
CA ASN A 30 2.22 -7.41 5.45
C ASN A 30 1.80 -7.47 6.92
N LEU A 31 2.66 -8.02 7.77
CA LEU A 31 2.40 -8.22 9.18
C LEU A 31 2.33 -6.90 9.98
N ILE A 32 2.96 -5.82 9.51
CA ILE A 32 2.94 -4.51 10.20
C ILE A 32 1.53 -3.94 10.24
N PRO A 33 0.82 -3.71 9.11
CA PRO A 33 -0.55 -3.23 9.14
C PRO A 33 -1.52 -4.28 9.69
N ASP A 34 -1.28 -5.59 9.53
CA ASP A 34 -2.12 -6.63 10.14
C ASP A 34 -2.12 -6.53 11.67
N ALA A 35 -0.95 -6.28 12.28
CA ALA A 35 -0.82 -6.02 13.73
C ALA A 35 -1.56 -4.74 14.16
N ALA A 36 -1.74 -3.77 13.24
CA ALA A 36 -2.53 -2.57 13.45
C ALA A 36 -4.01 -2.75 13.02
N LEU A 37 -4.49 -3.98 12.92
CA LEU A 37 -5.86 -4.33 12.51
C LEU A 37 -6.26 -3.75 11.15
N SER A 38 -5.31 -3.65 10.23
CA SER A 38 -5.51 -3.15 8.87
C SER A 38 -5.16 -4.24 7.86
N PRO A 39 -6.08 -5.20 7.62
CA PRO A 39 -5.84 -6.32 6.71
C PRO A 39 -5.41 -5.84 5.33
N ASN A 40 -4.50 -6.58 4.76
CA ASN A 40 -3.94 -6.33 3.46
C ASN A 40 -3.71 -7.64 2.71
N LEU A 41 -3.64 -7.54 1.40
CA LEU A 41 -3.34 -8.66 0.53
C LEU A 41 -2.55 -8.16 -0.67
N GLY A 42 -1.45 -8.82 -0.97
CA GLY A 42 -0.64 -8.62 -2.16
C GLY A 42 -0.65 -9.85 -3.05
N ILE A 43 -0.59 -9.61 -4.35
CA ILE A 43 -0.39 -10.63 -5.37
C ILE A 43 0.79 -10.16 -6.22
N GLU A 44 1.78 -11.00 -6.39
CA GLU A 44 2.95 -10.72 -7.22
C GLU A 44 3.11 -11.79 -8.29
N VAL A 45 3.48 -11.36 -9.49
CA VAL A 45 3.65 -12.20 -10.66
C VAL A 45 5.04 -11.98 -11.24
N GLY A 46 5.82 -13.05 -11.40
CA GLY A 46 7.07 -13.06 -12.15
C GLY A 46 6.76 -12.92 -13.64
N LEU A 47 7.37 -11.94 -14.29
CA LEU A 47 7.22 -11.69 -15.72
C LEU A 47 8.42 -12.11 -16.54
N ALA A 48 9.60 -12.11 -15.92
CA ALA A 48 10.87 -12.48 -16.52
C ALA A 48 11.84 -12.87 -15.40
N PRO A 49 12.98 -13.51 -15.66
CA PRO A 49 13.88 -14.03 -14.64
C PRO A 49 14.28 -13.05 -13.52
N HIS A 50 14.30 -11.76 -13.84
CA HIS A 50 14.64 -10.70 -12.90
C HIS A 50 13.53 -9.68 -12.65
N TRP A 51 12.33 -9.87 -13.23
CA TRP A 51 11.25 -8.89 -13.13
C TRP A 51 9.98 -9.49 -12.59
N SER A 52 9.37 -8.82 -11.65
CA SER A 52 8.02 -9.12 -11.18
C SER A 52 7.19 -7.84 -11.04
N VAL A 53 5.89 -8.01 -11.00
CA VAL A 53 4.93 -6.95 -10.68
C VAL A 53 4.10 -7.39 -9.49
N ASP A 54 4.08 -6.55 -8.48
CA ASP A 54 3.29 -6.69 -7.26
C ASP A 54 2.11 -5.74 -7.28
N LEU A 55 0.98 -6.20 -6.77
CA LEU A 55 -0.19 -5.38 -6.52
C LEU A 55 -0.70 -5.66 -5.11
N THR A 56 -0.50 -4.71 -4.22
CA THR A 56 -0.96 -4.80 -2.83
C THR A 56 -2.13 -3.86 -2.59
N GLY A 57 -3.16 -4.38 -1.92
CA GLY A 57 -4.31 -3.63 -1.42
C GLY A 57 -4.40 -3.71 0.10
N GLN A 58 -4.75 -2.60 0.75
CA GLN A 58 -4.98 -2.53 2.19
C GLN A 58 -6.28 -1.83 2.48
N LEU A 59 -6.96 -2.28 3.55
CA LEU A 59 -8.27 -1.78 3.93
C LEU A 59 -8.41 -1.72 5.44
N ASN A 60 -8.88 -0.59 5.96
CA ASN A 60 -9.30 -0.45 7.34
C ASN A 60 -10.62 0.34 7.37
N LEU A 61 -11.71 -0.29 7.80
CA LEU A 61 -13.07 0.30 7.79
C LEU A 61 -13.64 0.55 9.18
N TRP A 62 -12.92 0.18 10.24
CA TRP A 62 -13.45 0.27 11.59
C TRP A 62 -12.97 1.49 12.38
N THR A 63 -13.68 1.75 13.44
CA THR A 63 -13.37 2.72 14.47
C THR A 63 -13.17 1.95 15.77
N ILE A 64 -12.05 2.14 16.46
CA ILE A 64 -11.73 1.46 17.72
C ILE A 64 -11.61 2.53 18.81
N ASN A 65 -12.38 2.40 19.90
CA ASN A 65 -12.36 3.33 21.03
C ASN A 65 -12.45 4.81 20.60
N ASP A 66 -13.39 5.14 19.72
CA ASP A 66 -13.60 6.47 19.12
C ASP A 66 -12.44 6.98 18.24
N HIS A 67 -11.39 6.20 18.05
CA HIS A 67 -10.32 6.52 17.11
C HIS A 67 -10.73 6.14 15.70
N LYS A 68 -10.91 7.11 14.82
CA LYS A 68 -11.16 6.88 13.39
C LYS A 68 -9.85 6.69 12.67
N TRP A 69 -9.62 5.47 12.19
CA TRP A 69 -8.42 5.09 11.43
C TRP A 69 -8.86 4.42 10.11
N LYS A 70 -9.81 5.04 9.41
CA LYS A 70 -10.37 4.46 8.19
C LYS A 70 -9.54 4.85 6.99
N HIS A 71 -9.09 3.85 6.24
CA HIS A 71 -8.37 4.08 4.99
C HIS A 71 -8.47 2.85 4.08
N TRP A 72 -8.24 3.09 2.84
CA TRP A 72 -7.89 2.06 1.88
C TRP A 72 -6.85 2.63 0.92
N TYR A 73 -5.96 1.78 0.45
CA TYR A 73 -5.07 2.12 -0.64
C TYR A 73 -4.74 0.91 -1.49
N VAL A 74 -4.28 1.20 -2.70
CA VAL A 74 -3.72 0.22 -3.63
C VAL A 74 -2.33 0.68 -4.00
N GLN A 75 -1.39 -0.26 -4.03
CA GLN A 75 0.01 0.00 -4.28
C GLN A 75 0.55 -1.00 -5.31
N PRO A 76 0.53 -0.66 -6.61
CA PRO A 76 1.26 -1.39 -7.64
C PRO A 76 2.76 -1.10 -7.54
N GLU A 77 3.58 -2.12 -7.79
CA GLU A 77 5.03 -2.02 -7.77
C GLU A 77 5.65 -2.90 -8.85
N ALA A 78 6.62 -2.34 -9.58
CA ALA A 78 7.50 -3.08 -10.46
C ALA A 78 8.80 -3.36 -9.72
N ARG A 79 9.25 -4.62 -9.70
CA ARG A 79 10.40 -5.09 -8.95
C ARG A 79 11.46 -5.67 -9.88
N TYR A 80 12.69 -5.29 -9.62
CA TYR A 80 13.88 -5.88 -10.23
C TYR A 80 14.66 -6.67 -9.20
N TRP A 81 14.83 -7.96 -9.45
CA TRP A 81 15.53 -8.91 -8.60
C TRP A 81 16.99 -9.08 -9.07
N PHE A 82 17.94 -9.00 -8.14
CA PHE A 82 19.37 -9.20 -8.46
C PHE A 82 19.72 -10.66 -8.73
N CYS A 83 18.89 -11.58 -8.21
CA CYS A 83 18.93 -13.00 -8.51
C CYS A 83 17.64 -13.37 -9.28
N GLU A 84 17.14 -14.56 -9.15
CA GLU A 84 15.83 -14.95 -9.66
C GLU A 84 14.71 -14.24 -8.87
N TYR A 85 13.53 -14.02 -9.49
CA TYR A 85 12.39 -13.44 -8.81
C TYR A 85 12.00 -14.23 -7.56
N PHE A 86 11.46 -13.54 -6.58
CA PHE A 86 11.07 -14.03 -5.25
C PHE A 86 12.23 -14.46 -4.35
N ALA A 87 13.48 -14.22 -4.75
CA ALA A 87 14.65 -14.63 -3.98
C ALA A 87 15.66 -13.50 -3.75
N LYS A 88 16.08 -13.37 -2.49
CA LYS A 88 17.13 -12.45 -2.06
C LYS A 88 16.79 -10.96 -2.28
N HIS A 89 17.73 -10.19 -2.85
CA HIS A 89 17.64 -8.73 -2.96
C HIS A 89 16.81 -8.29 -4.15
N PHE A 90 16.01 -7.25 -3.94
CA PHE A 90 15.31 -6.56 -5.03
C PHE A 90 15.25 -5.06 -4.79
N VAL A 91 15.04 -4.32 -5.87
CA VAL A 91 14.65 -2.92 -5.86
C VAL A 91 13.28 -2.80 -6.52
N GLY A 92 12.44 -1.90 -5.99
CA GLY A 92 11.09 -1.68 -6.47
C GLY A 92 10.84 -0.23 -6.82
N LEU A 93 10.01 -0.03 -7.84
CA LEU A 93 9.38 1.25 -8.15
C LEU A 93 7.90 1.11 -7.89
N HIS A 94 7.39 1.80 -6.87
CA HIS A 94 5.99 1.71 -6.50
C HIS A 94 5.23 3.01 -6.74
N LEU A 95 3.96 2.86 -7.05
CA LEU A 95 2.94 3.91 -6.99
C LEU A 95 1.98 3.59 -5.84
N MET A 96 1.31 4.60 -5.35
CA MET A 96 0.29 4.44 -4.32
C MET A 96 -0.87 5.39 -4.56
N GLY A 97 -2.09 4.91 -4.35
CA GLY A 97 -3.30 5.73 -4.40
C GLY A 97 -4.36 5.22 -3.44
N GLY A 98 -5.02 6.12 -2.72
CA GLY A 98 -6.04 5.73 -1.75
C GLY A 98 -6.76 6.88 -1.08
N GLN A 99 -7.68 6.51 -0.21
CA GLN A 99 -8.44 7.45 0.62
C GLN A 99 -8.16 7.21 2.09
N TYR A 100 -8.24 8.28 2.86
CA TYR A 100 -8.14 8.20 4.31
C TYR A 100 -9.17 9.10 4.98
N ASN A 101 -9.56 8.70 6.19
CA ASN A 101 -10.43 9.44 7.08
C ASN A 101 -9.94 9.20 8.51
N PHE A 102 -9.10 10.11 8.99
CA PHE A 102 -8.45 10.05 10.28
C PHE A 102 -9.02 11.10 11.22
N GLY A 103 -9.24 10.72 12.46
CA GLY A 103 -9.72 11.64 13.50
C GLY A 103 -9.64 11.04 14.88
N ASN A 104 -9.57 11.89 15.90
CA ASN A 104 -9.45 11.50 17.30
C ASN A 104 -8.23 10.62 17.60
N LEU A 105 -7.13 10.89 16.93
CA LEU A 105 -5.88 10.19 17.18
C LEU A 105 -5.07 10.99 18.19
N LYS A 106 -5.10 10.57 19.45
CA LYS A 106 -4.28 11.16 20.51
C LYS A 106 -2.81 10.85 20.23
N ASN A 107 -2.16 11.74 19.55
CA ASN A 107 -0.73 11.65 19.27
C ASN A 107 -0.04 13.00 19.44
N ASN A 108 1.23 12.98 19.74
CA ASN A 108 2.08 14.17 19.83
C ASN A 108 3.25 14.04 18.84
N ILE A 109 2.98 13.46 17.67
CA ILE A 109 3.99 13.11 16.70
C ILE A 109 4.11 14.21 15.67
N HIS A 110 5.33 14.70 15.53
CA HIS A 110 5.76 15.53 14.41
C HIS A 110 6.82 14.77 13.64
N PHE A 111 6.52 14.38 12.41
CA PHE A 111 7.39 13.48 11.64
C PHE A 111 7.61 14.02 10.23
N LEU A 112 8.88 14.21 9.87
CA LEU A 112 9.32 14.65 8.53
C LEU A 112 8.53 15.84 7.96
N GLY A 113 8.35 16.89 8.79
CA GLY A 113 7.64 18.10 8.38
C GLY A 113 6.11 17.99 8.39
N THR A 114 5.56 16.84 8.73
CA THR A 114 4.12 16.63 8.89
C THR A 114 3.74 16.73 10.35
N ASP A 115 2.90 17.71 10.69
CA ASP A 115 2.34 17.85 12.03
C ASP A 115 1.06 17.01 12.16
N LEU A 116 1.12 15.94 12.96
CA LEU A 116 0.00 15.05 13.21
C LEU A 116 -0.81 15.42 14.47
N ARG A 117 -0.41 16.45 15.23
CA ARG A 117 -1.12 16.90 16.45
C ARG A 117 -2.57 17.32 16.18
N PRO A 118 -2.90 17.99 15.06
CA PRO A 118 -4.28 18.38 14.78
C PRO A 118 -5.24 17.18 14.62
N LEU A 119 -4.75 15.96 14.39
CA LEU A 119 -5.56 14.74 14.35
C LEU A 119 -6.21 14.39 15.70
N THR A 120 -5.77 15.02 16.79
CA THR A 120 -6.36 14.83 18.12
C THR A 120 -7.75 15.46 18.21
N ASP A 121 -7.94 16.64 17.65
CA ASP A 121 -9.16 17.44 17.83
C ASP A 121 -9.97 17.57 16.53
N HIS A 122 -9.33 17.42 15.37
CA HIS A 122 -9.94 17.56 14.06
C HIS A 122 -9.98 16.24 13.30
N ARG A 123 -10.88 16.20 12.32
CA ARG A 123 -11.00 15.07 11.39
C ARG A 123 -10.48 15.49 10.02
N PHE A 124 -9.62 14.66 9.46
CA PHE A 124 -9.05 14.82 8.12
C PHE A 124 -9.54 13.72 7.21
N GLN A 125 -10.19 14.10 6.13
CA GLN A 125 -10.65 13.19 5.11
C GLN A 125 -10.13 13.62 3.75
N GLY A 126 -9.48 12.71 3.03
CA GLY A 126 -8.89 13.06 1.76
C GLY A 126 -8.41 11.88 0.94
N TRP A 127 -7.75 12.26 -0.14
CA TRP A 127 -7.06 11.37 -1.05
C TRP A 127 -5.56 11.56 -0.91
N ALA A 128 -4.82 10.49 -1.14
CA ALA A 128 -3.38 10.52 -1.29
C ALA A 128 -2.99 9.77 -2.56
N VAL A 129 -2.07 10.35 -3.32
CA VAL A 129 -1.42 9.67 -4.45
C VAL A 129 0.07 9.96 -4.42
N GLY A 130 0.86 9.03 -4.87
CA GLY A 130 2.30 9.22 -4.92
C GLY A 130 3.04 8.00 -5.40
N GLY A 131 4.33 7.99 -5.17
CA GLY A 131 5.18 6.88 -5.53
C GLY A 131 6.58 7.03 -4.95
N GLY A 132 7.38 6.01 -5.11
CA GLY A 132 8.71 5.98 -4.56
C GLY A 132 9.51 4.77 -5.03
N ILE A 133 10.70 4.68 -4.49
CA ILE A 133 11.58 3.55 -4.68
C ILE A 133 11.67 2.74 -3.39
N ALA A 134 11.76 1.44 -3.53
CA ALA A 134 11.89 0.51 -2.41
C ALA A 134 13.11 -0.39 -2.60
N TYR A 135 13.60 -0.90 -1.49
CA TYR A 135 14.60 -1.94 -1.45
C TYR A 135 14.14 -3.01 -0.47
N GLY A 136 14.29 -4.26 -0.87
CA GLY A 136 13.90 -5.37 -0.03
C GLY A 136 14.80 -6.58 -0.15
N TYR A 137 14.55 -7.51 0.77
CA TYR A 137 15.20 -8.80 0.82
C TYR A 137 14.20 -9.89 1.15
N SER A 138 14.19 -10.95 0.35
CA SER A 138 13.36 -12.14 0.52
C SER A 138 14.20 -13.30 1.09
N PHE A 139 13.84 -13.72 2.31
CA PHE A 139 14.40 -14.89 2.97
C PHE A 139 13.57 -16.11 2.61
N LEU A 140 14.19 -17.09 1.97
CA LEU A 140 13.54 -18.37 1.65
C LEU A 140 13.47 -19.22 2.92
N LEU A 141 12.28 -19.39 3.50
CA LEU A 141 12.07 -20.20 4.69
C LEU A 141 11.89 -21.69 4.30
N ASN A 142 11.14 -21.94 3.26
CA ASN A 142 10.96 -23.26 2.68
C ASN A 142 10.54 -23.17 1.19
N ARG A 143 10.11 -24.28 0.57
CA ARG A 143 9.77 -24.33 -0.86
C ARG A 143 8.61 -23.41 -1.27
N HIS A 144 7.73 -23.10 -0.34
CA HIS A 144 6.51 -22.33 -0.62
C HIS A 144 6.38 -21.08 0.26
N LEU A 145 7.28 -20.88 1.22
CA LEU A 145 7.13 -19.79 2.20
C LEU A 145 8.38 -18.95 2.26
N ASN A 146 8.22 -17.65 2.06
CA ASN A 146 9.27 -16.63 2.20
C ASN A 146 8.87 -15.60 3.27
N LEU A 147 9.89 -15.03 3.90
CA LEU A 147 9.76 -13.81 4.70
C LEU A 147 10.46 -12.68 3.95
N GLU A 148 9.74 -11.62 3.65
CA GLU A 148 10.26 -10.49 2.89
C GLU A 148 10.29 -9.23 3.76
N LEU A 149 11.44 -8.59 3.82
CA LEU A 149 11.61 -7.28 4.47
C LEU A 149 11.78 -6.22 3.40
N GLU A 150 11.04 -5.12 3.52
CA GLU A 150 11.06 -4.06 2.52
C GLU A 150 10.92 -2.69 3.17
N ILE A 151 11.72 -1.74 2.69
CA ILE A 151 11.63 -0.32 3.05
C ILE A 151 11.66 0.52 1.78
N GLY A 152 10.83 1.56 1.74
CA GLY A 152 10.76 2.46 0.59
C GLY A 152 10.62 3.91 1.01
N VAL A 153 11.17 4.78 0.17
CA VAL A 153 11.07 6.23 0.31
C VAL A 153 10.49 6.83 -0.95
N GLY A 154 9.78 7.94 -0.80
CA GLY A 154 9.14 8.55 -1.96
C GLY A 154 8.42 9.85 -1.63
N TYR A 155 7.51 10.18 -2.49
CA TYR A 155 6.71 11.38 -2.46
C TYR A 155 5.23 11.04 -2.46
N LEU A 156 4.45 11.71 -1.59
CA LEU A 156 2.99 11.64 -1.56
C LEU A 156 2.40 13.05 -1.66
N TYR A 157 1.48 13.21 -2.55
CA TYR A 157 0.61 14.37 -2.64
C TYR A 157 -0.74 14.03 -2.05
N THR A 158 -1.19 14.81 -1.06
CA THR A 158 -2.47 14.62 -0.40
C THR A 158 -3.32 15.86 -0.54
N TRP A 159 -4.61 15.70 -0.82
CA TRP A 159 -5.61 16.77 -0.72
C TRP A 159 -6.69 16.32 0.23
N PHE A 160 -7.05 17.20 1.13
CA PHE A 160 -7.92 16.86 2.23
C PHE A 160 -8.87 18.00 2.61
N LYS A 161 -9.93 17.57 3.28
CA LYS A 161 -10.88 18.41 3.98
C LYS A 161 -10.67 18.24 5.48
N GLU A 162 -10.63 19.36 6.19
CA GLU A 162 -10.55 19.41 7.63
C GLU A 162 -11.93 19.75 8.20
N TYR A 163 -12.33 19.04 9.23
CA TYR A 163 -13.62 19.18 9.91
C TYR A 163 -13.39 19.48 11.39
N GLU A 164 -14.25 20.37 11.96
CA GLU A 164 -14.14 20.92 13.30
C GLU A 164 -14.36 19.88 14.42
N CYS A 165 -15.07 18.80 14.13
CA CYS A 165 -15.38 17.76 15.11
C CYS A 165 -14.94 16.37 14.63
N LYS A 166 -14.79 15.46 15.62
CA LYS A 166 -14.44 14.05 15.42
C LYS A 166 -15.46 13.28 14.58
N GLU A 167 -16.76 13.58 14.72
CA GLU A 167 -17.84 12.82 14.08
C GLU A 167 -18.65 13.63 13.08
N CYS A 168 -19.13 14.80 13.49
CA CYS A 168 -19.95 15.70 12.69
C CYS A 168 -19.48 17.13 12.91
N GLY A 169 -19.16 17.84 11.89
CA GLY A 169 -18.74 19.24 11.98
C GLY A 169 -18.81 19.89 10.62
N LYS A 170 -18.83 21.21 10.59
CA LYS A 170 -18.71 21.94 9.33
C LYS A 170 -17.30 21.76 8.77
N GLU A 171 -17.18 21.74 7.45
CA GLU A 171 -15.91 21.79 6.76
C GLU A 171 -15.22 23.14 7.09
N ILE A 172 -14.05 23.09 7.72
CA ILE A 172 -13.28 24.30 8.08
C ILE A 172 -12.53 24.80 6.86
N ARG A 173 -11.82 23.90 6.19
CA ARG A 173 -11.00 24.24 5.02
C ARG A 173 -10.71 23.03 4.15
N LYS A 174 -10.36 23.33 2.89
CA LYS A 174 -9.71 22.40 1.96
C LYS A 174 -8.25 22.78 1.83
N SER A 175 -7.37 21.81 1.90
CA SER A 175 -5.93 22.04 1.74
C SER A 175 -5.27 20.86 1.07
N HIS A 176 -4.01 21.03 0.75
CA HIS A 176 -3.15 19.99 0.22
C HIS A 176 -1.84 19.96 1.00
N HIS A 177 -1.17 18.83 0.98
CA HIS A 177 0.12 18.65 1.63
C HIS A 177 1.03 17.78 0.78
N ASN A 178 2.30 18.18 0.70
CA ASN A 178 3.36 17.44 0.06
C ASN A 178 4.18 16.73 1.14
N TYR A 179 4.30 15.44 1.03
CA TYR A 179 5.08 14.62 1.96
C TYR A 179 6.25 13.97 1.23
N TYR A 180 7.43 14.08 1.82
CA TYR A 180 8.65 13.41 1.37
C TYR A 180 9.17 12.54 2.52
N GLY A 181 9.31 11.25 2.31
CA GLY A 181 9.77 10.35 3.37
C GLY A 181 9.48 8.88 3.11
N PRO A 182 9.46 8.04 4.16
CA PRO A 182 9.09 6.64 4.04
C PRO A 182 7.67 6.48 3.48
N THR A 183 7.57 5.79 2.36
CA THR A 183 6.29 5.48 1.68
C THR A 183 5.94 4.01 1.73
N LYS A 184 6.89 3.17 2.14
CA LYS A 184 6.70 1.74 2.29
C LYS A 184 7.53 1.21 3.44
N ALA A 185 6.92 0.36 4.28
CA ALA A 185 7.59 -0.46 5.28
C ALA A 185 6.82 -1.77 5.38
N ALA A 186 7.48 -2.89 5.11
CA ALA A 186 6.81 -4.17 5.09
C ALA A 186 7.66 -5.28 5.70
N ILE A 187 6.97 -6.14 6.44
CA ILE A 187 7.40 -7.48 6.83
C ILE A 187 6.36 -8.41 6.22
N ASN A 188 6.63 -8.90 5.03
CA ASN A 188 5.66 -9.71 4.31
C ASN A 188 5.87 -11.20 4.59
N LEU A 189 4.78 -11.89 4.88
CA LEU A 189 4.72 -13.34 4.78
C LEU A 189 4.21 -13.67 3.39
N VAL A 190 5.02 -14.42 2.64
CA VAL A 190 4.81 -14.67 1.20
C VAL A 190 4.64 -16.16 0.96
N TYR A 191 3.57 -16.55 0.29
CA TYR A 191 3.34 -17.91 -0.16
C TYR A 191 3.54 -17.99 -1.69
N VAL A 192 4.50 -18.80 -2.11
CA VAL A 192 4.85 -19.04 -3.51
C VAL A 192 4.20 -20.35 -3.95
N PHE A 193 3.49 -20.34 -5.07
CA PHE A 193 2.79 -21.52 -5.61
C PHE A 193 3.71 -22.46 -6.36
#